data_d16464fea4449c2aab209c7d312510e1
#
_entry.id   d16464fea4449c2aab209c7d312510e1
#
_cell.length_a   1.000
_cell.length_b   1.000
_cell.length_c   1.000
_cell.angle_alpha   90.00
_cell.angle_beta   90.00
_cell.angle_gamma   90.00
#
_symmetry.space_group_name_H-M   'P 1'
#
loop_
_entity.id
_entity.type
_entity.pdbx_description
1 polymer ?
#
loop_
_entity_poly.entity_id
_entity_poly.type
_entity_poly.pdbx_seq_one_letter_code
_entity_poly.pdbx_strand_id
1 'polypeptide(L)'
;MSALIATVRRDLILALRRKSEVLTAVFFFVIVTSLFPLGIGPEPVLLKKIAPGILWVAALLATLLGLPRMFAGDLADGTLEQMALSPSPLGLLVAGKILAHWLLCGLPLVLLAPLLGLQFDLDASALGVLTLALLLGTPLLSLIGAIGAALTLGVRGGGVLLALLVLPLYIPALIFGAGAVEAHVAGLAVGGHLSLLGALLALAVFFAPWATTAALRVALE
;
A
#
# COMPACT_ATOMS: atom_id res chain seq x y z
N MET A 1 23.12 11.65 -9.80
CA MET A 1 21.77 11.04 -9.59
C MET A 1 21.56 10.96 -8.10
N SER A 2 20.43 11.42 -7.54
CA SER A 2 20.22 11.33 -6.09
C SER A 2 20.17 9.86 -5.67
N ALA A 3 20.66 9.54 -4.45
CA ALA A 3 20.65 8.19 -3.90
C ALA A 3 19.24 7.56 -3.92
N LEU A 4 18.21 8.36 -3.65
CA LEU A 4 16.82 7.96 -3.73
C LEU A 4 16.45 7.44 -5.13
N ILE A 5 16.73 8.20 -6.19
CA ILE A 5 16.40 7.81 -7.58
C ILE A 5 17.16 6.55 -7.99
N ALA A 6 18.43 6.41 -7.56
CA ALA A 6 19.20 5.20 -7.83
C ALA A 6 18.56 3.96 -7.19
N THR A 7 18.11 4.05 -5.92
CA THR A 7 17.42 2.97 -5.23
C THR A 7 16.10 2.61 -5.90
N VAL A 8 15.26 3.60 -6.21
CA VAL A 8 13.99 3.36 -6.93
C VAL A 8 14.22 2.63 -8.24
N ARG A 9 15.17 3.13 -9.06
CA ARG A 9 15.49 2.52 -10.35
C ARG A 9 15.98 1.08 -10.20
N ARG A 10 16.87 0.82 -9.22
CA ARG A 10 17.35 -0.55 -8.92
C ARG A 10 16.20 -1.48 -8.62
N ASP A 11 15.34 -1.10 -7.67
CA ASP A 11 14.25 -1.95 -7.21
C ASP A 11 13.20 -2.18 -8.30
N LEU A 12 12.88 -1.16 -9.12
CA LEU A 12 12.01 -1.33 -10.28
C LEU A 12 12.58 -2.30 -11.31
N ILE A 13 13.89 -2.22 -11.62
CA ILE A 13 14.53 -3.15 -12.56
C ILE A 13 14.53 -4.58 -12.01
N LEU A 14 14.80 -4.77 -10.71
CA LEU A 14 14.76 -6.07 -10.06
C LEU A 14 13.34 -6.67 -10.08
N ALA A 15 12.33 -5.85 -9.80
CA ALA A 15 10.92 -6.28 -9.82
C ALA A 15 10.46 -6.68 -11.24
N LEU A 16 10.89 -5.95 -12.28
CA LEU A 16 10.59 -6.31 -13.67
C LEU A 16 11.19 -7.66 -14.07
N ARG A 17 12.27 -8.08 -13.43
CA ARG A 17 12.84 -9.44 -13.60
C ARG A 17 12.07 -10.51 -12.82
N ARG A 18 11.38 -10.13 -11.74
CA ARG A 18 10.57 -11.02 -10.87
C ARG A 18 9.09 -10.70 -10.98
N LYS A 19 8.56 -10.68 -12.21
CA LYS A 19 7.18 -10.26 -12.54
C LYS A 19 6.10 -10.94 -11.68
N SER A 20 6.31 -12.20 -11.27
CA SER A 20 5.36 -12.94 -10.44
C SER A 20 5.05 -12.24 -9.11
N GLU A 21 5.99 -11.50 -8.56
CA GLU A 21 5.82 -10.83 -7.26
C GLU A 21 4.86 -9.63 -7.36
N VAL A 22 5.02 -8.81 -8.38
CA VAL A 22 4.14 -7.66 -8.65
C VAL A 22 2.75 -8.14 -9.06
N LEU A 23 2.71 -9.16 -9.93
CA LEU A 23 1.46 -9.73 -10.41
C LEU A 23 0.63 -10.37 -9.29
N THR A 24 1.25 -10.91 -8.25
CA THR A 24 0.52 -11.51 -7.11
C THR A 24 -0.40 -10.50 -6.43
N ALA A 25 0.07 -9.29 -6.12
CA ALA A 25 -0.75 -8.26 -5.48
C ALA A 25 -1.89 -7.79 -6.41
N VAL A 26 -1.58 -7.60 -7.69
CA VAL A 26 -2.55 -7.18 -8.71
C VAL A 26 -3.63 -8.26 -8.91
N PHE A 27 -3.23 -9.51 -9.13
CA PHE A 27 -4.19 -10.61 -9.29
C PHE A 27 -5.04 -10.82 -8.05
N PHE A 28 -4.44 -10.75 -6.86
CA PHE A 28 -5.19 -10.83 -5.62
C PHE A 28 -6.28 -9.75 -5.56
N PHE A 29 -5.92 -8.50 -5.86
CA PHE A 29 -6.86 -7.38 -5.86
C PHE A 29 -8.00 -7.61 -6.86
N VAL A 30 -7.69 -7.98 -8.10
CA VAL A 30 -8.68 -8.24 -9.15
C VAL A 30 -9.59 -9.41 -8.76
N ILE A 31 -9.02 -10.54 -8.33
CA ILE A 31 -9.79 -11.74 -7.99
C ILE A 31 -10.70 -11.46 -6.79
N VAL A 32 -10.16 -10.96 -5.68
CA VAL A 32 -10.95 -10.69 -4.48
C VAL A 32 -12.09 -9.72 -4.79
N THR A 33 -11.80 -8.60 -5.47
CA THR A 33 -12.82 -7.61 -5.80
C THR A 33 -13.90 -8.18 -6.70
N SER A 34 -13.53 -8.98 -7.73
CA SER A 34 -14.50 -9.53 -8.69
C SER A 34 -15.35 -10.68 -8.13
N LEU A 35 -14.85 -11.38 -7.11
CA LEU A 35 -15.61 -12.47 -6.48
C LEU A 35 -16.87 -11.98 -5.77
N PHE A 36 -16.88 -10.75 -5.25
CA PHE A 36 -18.05 -10.21 -4.53
C PHE A 36 -19.25 -9.99 -5.43
N PRO A 37 -19.18 -9.26 -6.57
CA PRO A 37 -20.29 -9.16 -7.50
C PRO A 37 -20.77 -10.50 -8.04
N LEU A 38 -19.85 -11.44 -8.29
CA LEU A 38 -20.19 -12.79 -8.76
C LEU A 38 -20.89 -13.62 -7.68
N GLY A 39 -20.51 -13.49 -6.42
CA GLY A 39 -21.07 -14.25 -5.31
C GLY A 39 -22.40 -13.69 -4.78
N ILE A 40 -22.60 -12.39 -4.83
CA ILE A 40 -23.82 -11.71 -4.36
C ILE A 40 -24.90 -11.71 -5.45
N GLY A 41 -24.50 -11.67 -6.71
CA GLY A 41 -25.40 -11.54 -7.85
C GLY A 41 -25.68 -10.08 -8.25
N PRO A 42 -26.50 -9.87 -9.30
CA PRO A 42 -26.74 -8.57 -9.91
C PRO A 42 -27.76 -7.73 -9.14
N GLU A 43 -27.39 -7.27 -7.95
CA GLU A 43 -28.20 -6.37 -7.11
C GLU A 43 -27.51 -5.00 -6.99
N PRO A 44 -27.80 -4.03 -7.88
CA PRO A 44 -27.02 -2.78 -7.98
C PRO A 44 -26.98 -1.96 -6.69
N VAL A 45 -28.10 -1.92 -5.95
CA VAL A 45 -28.21 -1.14 -4.69
C VAL A 45 -27.26 -1.69 -3.63
N LEU A 46 -27.23 -3.03 -3.49
CA LEU A 46 -26.33 -3.68 -2.53
C LEU A 46 -24.88 -3.54 -2.97
N LEU A 47 -24.58 -3.78 -4.26
CA LEU A 47 -23.24 -3.67 -4.81
C LEU A 47 -22.65 -2.27 -4.58
N LYS A 48 -23.40 -1.20 -4.90
CA LYS A 48 -22.96 0.19 -4.63
C LYS A 48 -22.65 0.44 -3.17
N LYS A 49 -23.47 -0.10 -2.27
CA LYS A 49 -23.31 0.10 -0.82
C LYS A 49 -22.06 -0.55 -0.26
N ILE A 50 -21.70 -1.75 -0.75
CA ILE A 50 -20.54 -2.51 -0.23
C ILE A 50 -19.23 -2.19 -0.96
N ALA A 51 -19.30 -1.60 -2.15
CA ALA A 51 -18.15 -1.30 -3.01
C ALA A 51 -17.00 -0.59 -2.29
N PRO A 52 -17.24 0.51 -1.52
CA PRO A 52 -16.16 1.23 -0.86
C PRO A 52 -15.33 0.34 0.07
N GLY A 53 -16.02 -0.41 0.93
CA GLY A 53 -15.37 -1.32 1.88
C GLY A 53 -14.59 -2.43 1.19
N ILE A 54 -15.19 -3.10 0.19
CA ILE A 54 -14.56 -4.22 -0.52
C ILE A 54 -13.32 -3.77 -1.27
N LEU A 55 -13.42 -2.68 -2.05
CA LEU A 55 -12.30 -2.17 -2.84
C LEU A 55 -11.14 -1.73 -1.94
N TRP A 56 -11.44 -1.08 -0.81
CA TRP A 56 -10.43 -0.66 0.14
C TRP A 56 -9.78 -1.82 0.92
N VAL A 57 -10.57 -2.77 1.40
CA VAL A 57 -10.04 -3.97 2.09
C VAL A 57 -9.19 -4.79 1.13
N ALA A 58 -9.64 -4.99 -0.10
CA ALA A 58 -8.88 -5.71 -1.11
C ALA A 58 -7.55 -5.00 -1.45
N ALA A 59 -7.55 -3.66 -1.59
CA ALA A 59 -6.35 -2.88 -1.83
C ALA A 59 -5.36 -2.94 -0.65
N LEU A 60 -5.87 -2.86 0.58
CA LEU A 60 -5.09 -2.98 1.81
C LEU A 60 -4.42 -4.35 1.90
N LEU A 61 -5.16 -5.43 1.70
CA LEU A 61 -4.63 -6.80 1.75
C LEU A 61 -3.66 -7.06 0.59
N ALA A 62 -3.93 -6.54 -0.61
CA ALA A 62 -3.02 -6.63 -1.75
C ALA A 62 -1.68 -5.93 -1.47
N THR A 63 -1.72 -4.73 -0.87
CA THR A 63 -0.51 -4.01 -0.46
C THR A 63 0.28 -4.79 0.59
N LEU A 64 -0.41 -5.40 1.56
CA LEU A 64 0.21 -6.19 2.63
C LEU A 64 1.00 -7.39 2.09
N LEU A 65 0.56 -8.02 0.99
CA LEU A 65 1.24 -9.16 0.37
C LEU A 65 2.66 -8.84 -0.13
N GLY A 66 2.91 -7.59 -0.52
CA GLY A 66 4.22 -7.14 -1.01
C GLY A 66 5.23 -6.82 0.10
N LEU A 67 4.76 -6.48 1.30
CA LEU A 67 5.58 -5.92 2.37
C LEU A 67 6.70 -6.84 2.90
N PRO A 68 6.48 -8.16 3.13
CA PRO A 68 7.53 -9.02 3.67
C PRO A 68 8.80 -9.04 2.81
N ARG A 69 8.65 -8.80 1.52
CA ARG A 69 9.75 -8.85 0.54
C ARG A 69 10.51 -7.53 0.41
N MET A 70 9.98 -6.43 0.97
CA MET A 70 10.55 -5.08 0.82
C MET A 70 12.02 -5.02 1.25
N PHE A 71 12.39 -5.72 2.31
CA PHE A 71 13.75 -5.73 2.86
C PHE A 71 14.37 -7.13 2.91
N ALA A 72 13.59 -8.20 2.85
CA ALA A 72 14.06 -9.57 3.05
C ALA A 72 15.08 -10.01 1.99
N GLY A 73 14.91 -9.60 0.74
CA GLY A 73 15.87 -9.88 -0.32
C GLY A 73 17.22 -9.20 -0.09
N ASP A 74 17.19 -7.93 0.26
CA ASP A 74 18.40 -7.14 0.53
C ASP A 74 19.14 -7.60 1.79
N LEU A 75 18.43 -8.16 2.78
CA LEU A 75 19.06 -8.80 3.93
C LEU A 75 19.75 -10.10 3.51
N ALA A 76 19.07 -10.94 2.72
CA ALA A 76 19.59 -12.24 2.32
C ALA A 76 20.84 -12.16 1.43
N ASP A 77 20.98 -11.11 0.62
CA ASP A 77 22.12 -10.90 -0.28
C ASP A 77 23.20 -9.93 0.24
N GLY A 78 23.05 -9.43 1.48
CA GLY A 78 23.99 -8.49 2.12
C GLY A 78 23.92 -7.06 1.59
N THR A 79 22.94 -6.74 0.74
CA THR A 79 22.76 -5.38 0.21
C THR A 79 22.34 -4.40 1.31
N LEU A 80 21.59 -4.87 2.30
CA LEU A 80 21.08 -4.01 3.38
C LEU A 80 22.23 -3.48 4.26
N GLU A 81 23.23 -4.32 4.57
CA GLU A 81 24.45 -3.95 5.27
C GLU A 81 25.28 -2.96 4.46
N GLN A 82 25.40 -3.17 3.13
CA GLN A 82 26.08 -2.23 2.25
C GLN A 82 25.36 -0.87 2.19
N MET A 83 24.02 -0.86 2.23
CA MET A 83 23.24 0.38 2.31
C MET A 83 23.49 1.11 3.64
N ALA A 84 23.60 0.38 4.74
CA ALA A 84 23.89 0.95 6.06
C ALA A 84 25.30 1.56 6.16
N LEU A 85 26.29 0.99 5.46
CA LEU A 85 27.67 1.45 5.36
C LEU A 85 27.88 2.51 4.28
N SER A 86 26.89 2.79 3.44
CA SER A 86 26.96 3.78 2.37
C SER A 86 27.18 5.20 2.90
N PRO A 87 27.91 6.07 2.19
CA PRO A 87 28.00 7.49 2.54
C PRO A 87 26.68 8.25 2.38
N SER A 88 25.69 7.66 1.71
CA SER A 88 24.35 8.23 1.57
C SER A 88 23.52 8.01 2.84
N PRO A 89 22.71 8.99 3.28
CA PRO A 89 21.83 8.79 4.44
C PRO A 89 20.90 7.59 4.23
N LEU A 90 20.92 6.63 5.16
CA LEU A 90 20.10 5.40 5.08
C LEU A 90 18.61 5.73 4.92
N GLY A 91 18.12 6.80 5.57
CA GLY A 91 16.73 7.25 5.43
C GLY A 91 16.32 7.61 4.00
N LEU A 92 17.24 8.15 3.17
CA LEU A 92 16.97 8.41 1.75
C LEU A 92 16.88 7.13 0.93
N LEU A 93 17.69 6.13 1.24
CA LEU A 93 17.66 4.83 0.59
C LEU A 93 16.37 4.10 0.96
N VAL A 94 15.97 4.14 2.23
CA VAL A 94 14.71 3.59 2.74
C VAL A 94 13.51 4.27 2.08
N ALA A 95 13.50 5.60 1.99
CA ALA A 95 12.45 6.33 1.28
C ALA A 95 12.35 5.91 -0.19
N GLY A 96 13.49 5.67 -0.85
CA GLY A 96 13.54 5.13 -2.21
C GLY A 96 12.89 3.74 -2.30
N LYS A 97 13.14 2.85 -1.34
CA LYS A 97 12.53 1.52 -1.30
C LYS A 97 11.02 1.57 -1.07
N ILE A 98 10.56 2.44 -0.17
CA ILE A 98 9.13 2.64 0.08
C ILE A 98 8.44 3.16 -1.18
N LEU A 99 9.04 4.13 -1.86
CA LEU A 99 8.53 4.65 -3.13
C LEU A 99 8.49 3.58 -4.22
N ALA A 100 9.55 2.76 -4.35
CA ALA A 100 9.56 1.65 -5.28
C ALA A 100 8.45 0.63 -4.98
N HIS A 101 8.25 0.27 -3.71
CA HIS A 101 7.15 -0.61 -3.30
C HIS A 101 5.79 -0.03 -3.67
N TRP A 102 5.56 1.25 -3.41
CA TRP A 102 4.31 1.89 -3.79
C TRP A 102 4.09 1.89 -5.30
N LEU A 103 5.12 2.20 -6.09
CA LEU A 103 5.03 2.17 -7.57
C LEU A 103 4.72 0.76 -8.11
N LEU A 104 5.20 -0.29 -7.44
CA LEU A 104 5.04 -1.67 -7.87
C LEU A 104 3.75 -2.32 -7.37
N CYS A 105 3.34 -2.02 -6.13
CA CYS A 105 2.19 -2.64 -5.49
C CYS A 105 0.99 -1.68 -5.39
N GLY A 106 1.20 -0.42 -4.99
CA GLY A 106 0.12 0.54 -4.75
C GLY A 106 -0.43 1.17 -6.02
N LEU A 107 0.45 1.70 -6.86
CA LEU A 107 0.04 2.43 -8.08
C LEU A 107 -0.79 1.56 -9.05
N PRO A 108 -0.45 0.28 -9.31
CA PRO A 108 -1.31 -0.57 -10.14
C PRO A 108 -2.72 -0.75 -9.58
N LEU A 109 -2.88 -0.81 -8.25
CA LEU A 109 -4.20 -0.91 -7.62
C LEU A 109 -5.03 0.37 -7.87
N VAL A 110 -4.39 1.55 -7.73
CA VAL A 110 -5.04 2.85 -8.04
C VAL A 110 -5.52 2.90 -9.48
N LEU A 111 -4.70 2.42 -10.43
CA LEU A 111 -5.05 2.42 -11.85
C LEU A 111 -6.17 1.43 -12.21
N LEU A 112 -6.23 0.28 -11.52
CA LEU A 112 -7.24 -0.74 -11.75
C LEU A 112 -8.55 -0.47 -10.99
N ALA A 113 -8.50 0.29 -9.91
CA ALA A 113 -9.67 0.54 -9.06
C ALA A 113 -10.88 1.11 -9.80
N PRO A 114 -10.75 2.09 -10.73
CA PRO A 114 -11.89 2.55 -11.51
C PRO A 114 -12.54 1.45 -12.34
N LEU A 115 -11.73 0.61 -12.99
CA LEU A 115 -12.23 -0.50 -13.79
C LEU A 115 -12.99 -1.52 -12.95
N LEU A 116 -12.45 -1.84 -11.76
CA LEU A 116 -13.10 -2.77 -10.83
C LEU A 116 -14.33 -2.14 -10.16
N GLY A 117 -14.32 -0.83 -9.92
CA GLY A 117 -15.47 -0.09 -9.39
C GLY A 117 -16.69 -0.11 -10.31
N LEU A 118 -16.48 -0.22 -11.63
CA LEU A 118 -17.60 -0.40 -12.60
C LEU A 118 -18.38 -1.69 -12.35
N GLN A 119 -17.75 -2.75 -11.83
CA GLN A 119 -18.43 -4.00 -11.50
C GLN A 119 -19.45 -3.84 -10.35
N PHE A 120 -19.32 -2.77 -9.57
CA PHE A 120 -20.20 -2.42 -8.46
C PHE A 120 -21.22 -1.33 -8.85
N ASP A 121 -21.34 -1.00 -10.13
CA ASP A 121 -22.24 0.02 -10.65
C ASP A 121 -21.97 1.43 -10.07
N LEU A 122 -20.70 1.73 -9.74
CA LEU A 122 -20.31 3.07 -9.30
C LEU A 122 -20.34 4.04 -10.49
N ASP A 123 -20.89 5.23 -10.27
CA ASP A 123 -20.89 6.30 -11.26
C ASP A 123 -19.50 6.97 -11.39
N ALA A 124 -19.29 7.72 -12.48
CA ALA A 124 -17.99 8.32 -12.79
C ALA A 124 -17.47 9.25 -11.68
N SER A 125 -18.34 9.92 -10.95
CA SER A 125 -17.96 10.80 -9.84
C SER A 125 -17.47 9.99 -8.64
N ALA A 126 -18.14 8.90 -8.28
CA ALA A 126 -17.72 7.99 -7.21
C ALA A 126 -16.39 7.28 -7.56
N LEU A 127 -16.19 6.89 -8.83
CA LEU A 127 -14.92 6.35 -9.31
C LEU A 127 -13.77 7.37 -9.18
N GLY A 128 -14.04 8.66 -9.43
CA GLY A 128 -13.08 9.73 -9.21
C GLY A 128 -12.67 9.86 -7.75
N VAL A 129 -13.63 9.84 -6.82
CA VAL A 129 -13.38 9.87 -5.37
C VAL A 129 -12.61 8.63 -4.92
N LEU A 130 -12.99 7.43 -5.39
CA LEU A 130 -12.31 6.17 -5.11
C LEU A 130 -10.83 6.24 -5.53
N THR A 131 -10.58 6.70 -6.76
CA THR A 131 -9.22 6.82 -7.30
C THR A 131 -8.38 7.79 -6.48
N LEU A 132 -8.92 8.95 -6.14
CA LEU A 132 -8.23 9.96 -5.32
C LEU A 132 -7.96 9.43 -3.90
N ALA A 133 -8.95 8.79 -3.29
CA ALA A 133 -8.80 8.21 -1.97
C ALA A 133 -7.72 7.11 -1.95
N LEU A 134 -7.69 6.22 -2.94
CA LEU A 134 -6.65 5.20 -3.07
C LEU A 134 -5.27 5.79 -3.42
N LEU A 135 -5.23 6.87 -4.21
CA LEU A 135 -3.97 7.57 -4.52
C LEU A 135 -3.33 8.20 -3.27
N LEU A 136 -4.13 8.68 -2.33
CA LEU A 136 -3.66 9.15 -1.03
C LEU A 136 -3.38 8.01 -0.04
N GLY A 137 -4.20 6.97 -0.06
CA GLY A 137 -4.14 5.90 0.92
C GLY A 137 -3.07 4.85 0.63
N THR A 138 -2.88 4.44 -0.63
CA THR A 138 -1.91 3.38 -0.93
C THR A 138 -0.45 3.75 -0.62
N PRO A 139 0.03 5.01 -0.81
CA PRO A 139 1.35 5.39 -0.31
C PRO A 139 1.40 5.40 1.21
N LEU A 140 0.32 5.81 1.90
CA LEU A 140 0.22 5.72 3.36
C LEU A 140 0.37 4.28 3.84
N LEU A 141 -0.32 3.32 3.19
CA LEU A 141 -0.18 1.89 3.49
C LEU A 141 1.27 1.40 3.29
N SER A 142 1.94 1.83 2.21
CA SER A 142 3.34 1.46 1.95
C SER A 142 4.29 2.03 3.00
N LEU A 143 4.06 3.26 3.46
CA LEU A 143 4.86 3.93 4.50
C LEU A 143 4.73 3.25 5.85
N ILE A 144 3.51 3.01 6.33
CA ILE A 144 3.25 2.31 7.59
C ILE A 144 3.74 0.86 7.50
N GLY A 145 3.47 0.19 6.37
CA GLY A 145 3.88 -1.17 6.11
C GLY A 145 5.40 -1.36 6.15
N ALA A 146 6.16 -0.39 5.68
CA ALA A 146 7.62 -0.43 5.71
C ALA A 146 8.17 -0.50 7.15
N ILE A 147 7.55 0.20 8.10
CA ILE A 147 7.92 0.13 9.53
C ILE A 147 7.72 -1.32 10.03
N GLY A 148 6.54 -1.90 9.75
CA GLY A 148 6.24 -3.29 10.12
C GLY A 148 7.18 -4.30 9.47
N ALA A 149 7.50 -4.13 8.19
CA ALA A 149 8.41 -4.99 7.45
C ALA A 149 9.84 -4.94 8.03
N ALA A 150 10.30 -3.75 8.46
CA ALA A 150 11.60 -3.60 9.10
C ALA A 150 11.63 -4.24 10.50
N LEU A 151 10.58 -4.05 11.30
CA LEU A 151 10.48 -4.62 12.67
C LEU A 151 10.38 -6.15 12.69
N THR A 152 9.87 -6.76 11.63
CA THR A 152 9.70 -8.21 11.52
C THR A 152 10.76 -8.90 10.66
N LEU A 153 11.78 -8.12 10.25
CA LEU A 153 12.85 -8.59 9.40
C LEU A 153 13.69 -9.66 10.11
N GLY A 154 13.97 -10.76 9.44
CA GLY A 154 14.75 -11.89 10.01
C GLY A 154 13.98 -12.81 10.96
N VAL A 155 12.74 -12.46 11.36
CA VAL A 155 11.93 -13.28 12.28
C VAL A 155 11.30 -14.46 11.55
N ARG A 156 11.40 -15.68 12.10
CA ARG A 156 10.68 -16.85 11.58
C ARG A 156 9.17 -16.62 11.70
N GLY A 157 8.45 -16.78 10.58
CA GLY A 157 7.00 -16.46 10.54
C GLY A 157 6.68 -14.96 10.53
N GLY A 158 7.66 -14.10 10.23
CA GLY A 158 7.56 -12.65 10.23
C GLY A 158 6.36 -12.09 9.45
N GLY A 159 5.87 -12.79 8.42
CA GLY A 159 4.69 -12.36 7.67
C GLY A 159 3.40 -12.30 8.51
N VAL A 160 3.18 -13.25 9.42
CA VAL A 160 2.03 -13.23 10.34
C VAL A 160 2.18 -12.11 11.36
N LEU A 161 3.39 -11.97 11.94
CA LEU A 161 3.68 -10.91 12.90
C LEU A 161 3.55 -9.52 12.27
N LEU A 162 4.01 -9.36 11.03
CA LEU A 162 3.83 -8.14 10.24
C LEU A 162 2.35 -7.80 10.09
N ALA A 163 1.51 -8.76 9.68
CA ALA A 163 0.09 -8.55 9.54
C ALA A 163 -0.56 -8.12 10.85
N LEU A 164 -0.27 -8.80 11.96
CA LEU A 164 -0.79 -8.47 13.29
C LEU A 164 -0.38 -7.07 13.75
N LEU A 165 0.82 -6.61 13.41
CA LEU A 165 1.32 -5.30 13.78
C LEU A 165 0.76 -4.19 12.88
N VAL A 166 0.66 -4.44 11.57
CA VAL A 166 0.34 -3.41 10.59
C VAL A 166 -1.17 -3.25 10.39
N LEU A 167 -1.97 -4.32 10.45
CA LEU A 167 -3.42 -4.22 10.22
C LEU A 167 -4.13 -3.22 11.16
N PRO A 168 -3.86 -3.17 12.48
CA PRO A 168 -4.46 -2.14 13.33
C PRO A 168 -4.09 -0.71 12.92
N LEU A 169 -2.86 -0.51 12.46
CA LEU A 169 -2.37 0.80 12.00
C LEU A 169 -2.98 1.23 10.66
N TYR A 170 -3.50 0.28 9.89
CA TYR A 170 -4.19 0.54 8.63
C TYR A 170 -5.66 0.96 8.81
N ILE A 171 -6.25 0.71 9.99
CA ILE A 171 -7.66 1.02 10.26
C ILE A 171 -8.02 2.48 9.96
N PRO A 172 -7.24 3.50 10.40
CA PRO A 172 -7.58 4.89 10.09
C PRO A 172 -7.58 5.17 8.58
N ALA A 173 -6.62 4.60 7.83
CA ALA A 173 -6.59 4.74 6.37
C ALA A 173 -7.81 4.11 5.71
N LEU A 174 -8.23 2.94 6.18
CA LEU A 174 -9.44 2.26 5.71
C LEU A 174 -10.70 3.07 6.01
N ILE A 175 -10.85 3.58 7.25
CA ILE A 175 -12.03 4.35 7.66
C ILE A 175 -12.17 5.62 6.81
N PHE A 176 -11.12 6.41 6.68
CA PHE A 176 -11.19 7.66 5.94
C PHE A 176 -11.23 7.43 4.43
N GLY A 177 -10.54 6.44 3.93
CA GLY A 177 -10.51 6.14 2.51
C GLY A 177 -11.82 5.53 1.99
N ALA A 178 -12.33 4.48 2.60
CA ALA A 178 -13.62 3.89 2.26
C ALA A 178 -14.76 4.86 2.59
N GLY A 179 -14.70 5.53 3.74
CA GLY A 179 -15.68 6.53 4.16
C GLY A 179 -15.79 7.73 3.22
N ALA A 180 -14.72 8.12 2.53
CA ALA A 180 -14.79 9.15 1.49
C ALA A 180 -15.70 8.74 0.33
N VAL A 181 -15.57 7.51 -0.13
CA VAL A 181 -16.39 6.99 -1.24
C VAL A 181 -17.84 6.76 -0.77
N GLU A 182 -18.03 6.21 0.42
CA GLU A 182 -19.34 6.01 1.03
C GLU A 182 -20.09 7.32 1.22
N ALA A 183 -19.43 8.35 1.76
CA ALA A 183 -19.99 9.69 1.91
C ALA A 183 -20.43 10.28 0.56
N HIS A 184 -19.61 10.11 -0.48
CA HIS A 184 -19.95 10.55 -1.82
C HIS A 184 -21.21 9.86 -2.38
N VAL A 185 -21.26 8.54 -2.28
CA VAL A 185 -22.42 7.73 -2.72
C VAL A 185 -23.69 8.13 -1.96
N ALA A 186 -23.56 8.54 -0.69
CA ALA A 186 -24.65 9.03 0.13
C ALA A 186 -25.00 10.53 -0.12
N GLY A 187 -24.33 11.22 -1.05
CA GLY A 187 -24.54 12.64 -1.32
C GLY A 187 -24.00 13.58 -0.24
N LEU A 188 -23.07 13.10 0.60
CA LEU A 188 -22.46 13.87 1.69
C LEU A 188 -21.11 14.49 1.27
N ALA A 189 -20.62 15.43 2.07
CA ALA A 189 -19.36 16.10 1.82
C ALA A 189 -18.16 15.16 2.05
N VAL A 190 -17.30 15.02 1.04
CA VAL A 190 -16.12 14.14 1.02
C VAL A 190 -14.88 14.80 1.64
N GLY A 191 -14.84 16.14 1.69
CA GLY A 191 -13.65 16.93 2.02
C GLY A 191 -13.01 16.56 3.35
N GLY A 192 -13.80 16.29 4.40
CA GLY A 192 -13.30 15.89 5.72
C GLY A 192 -12.51 14.58 5.69
N HIS A 193 -13.03 13.58 4.99
CA HIS A 193 -12.37 12.27 4.86
C HIS A 193 -11.04 12.36 4.10
N LEU A 194 -11.04 13.06 2.95
CA LEU A 194 -9.84 13.22 2.14
C LEU A 194 -8.77 14.08 2.83
N SER A 195 -9.18 15.14 3.56
CA SER A 195 -8.23 15.98 4.31
C SER A 195 -7.57 15.21 5.46
N LEU A 196 -8.32 14.37 6.19
CA LEU A 196 -7.75 13.51 7.23
C LEU A 196 -6.83 12.44 6.65
N LEU A 197 -7.21 11.82 5.55
CA LEU A 197 -6.35 10.87 4.85
C LEU A 197 -5.06 11.53 4.35
N GLY A 198 -5.16 12.76 3.80
CA GLY A 198 -4.01 13.55 3.38
C GLY A 198 -3.11 13.96 4.55
N ALA A 199 -3.69 14.31 5.70
CA ALA A 199 -2.93 14.63 6.91
C ALA A 199 -2.17 13.41 7.44
N LEU A 200 -2.80 12.23 7.46
CA LEU A 200 -2.15 10.97 7.83
C LEU A 200 -0.99 10.65 6.87
N LEU A 201 -1.20 10.85 5.56
CA LEU A 201 -0.13 10.67 4.57
C LEU A 201 1.03 11.63 4.82
N ALA A 202 0.77 12.91 5.07
CA ALA A 202 1.80 13.91 5.35
C ALA A 202 2.62 13.54 6.59
N LEU A 203 1.96 13.10 7.67
CA LEU A 203 2.63 12.60 8.88
C LEU A 203 3.47 11.36 8.57
N ALA A 204 2.92 10.41 7.83
CA ALA A 204 3.65 9.18 7.48
C ALA A 204 4.86 9.46 6.59
N VAL A 205 4.77 10.36 5.61
CA VAL A 205 5.91 10.76 4.75
C VAL A 205 7.06 11.31 5.60
N PHE A 206 6.75 12.05 6.65
CA PHE A 206 7.76 12.62 7.54
C PHE A 206 8.35 11.57 8.49
N PHE A 207 7.51 10.80 9.17
CA PHE A 207 7.95 9.91 10.25
C PHE A 207 8.34 8.50 9.80
N ALA A 208 7.70 7.93 8.78
CA ALA A 208 7.91 6.53 8.45
C ALA A 208 9.33 6.21 7.94
N PRO A 209 9.97 7.01 7.09
CA PRO A 209 11.36 6.73 6.68
C PRO A 209 12.33 6.74 7.86
N TRP A 210 12.12 7.63 8.84
CA TRP A 210 12.93 7.70 10.06
C TRP A 210 12.69 6.47 10.96
N ALA A 211 11.44 6.14 11.25
CA ALA A 211 11.09 4.99 12.08
C ALA A 211 11.55 3.66 11.44
N THR A 212 11.36 3.51 10.12
CA THR A 212 11.85 2.34 9.37
C THR A 212 13.38 2.22 9.44
N THR A 213 14.08 3.36 9.30
CA THR A 213 15.56 3.38 9.41
C THR A 213 16.02 2.94 10.80
N ALA A 214 15.35 3.41 11.85
CA ALA A 214 15.67 3.01 13.22
C ALA A 214 15.44 1.50 13.43
N ALA A 215 14.31 0.97 12.93
CA ALA A 215 14.00 -0.46 13.01
C ALA A 215 15.03 -1.33 12.24
N LEU A 216 15.45 -0.89 11.04
CA LEU A 216 16.47 -1.61 10.26
C LEU A 216 17.83 -1.64 10.94
N ARG A 217 18.23 -0.56 11.63
CA ARG A 217 19.50 -0.56 12.40
C ARG A 217 19.49 -1.61 13.51
N VAL A 218 18.38 -1.72 14.24
CA VAL A 218 18.21 -2.74 15.27
C VAL A 218 18.22 -4.16 14.67
N ALA A 219 17.65 -4.34 13.49
CA ALA A 219 17.63 -5.65 12.82
C ALA A 219 19.00 -6.08 12.26
N LEU A 220 19.95 -5.15 12.10
CA LEU A 220 21.32 -5.39 11.61
C LEU A 220 22.35 -5.56 12.74
N GLU A 221 21.99 -5.30 14.01
CA GLU A 221 22.80 -5.55 15.21
C GLU A 221 22.68 -7.03 15.64
#